data_6b336e922bf47024f4227bc18434b1dc
#
_entry.id   6b336e922bf47024f4227bc18434b1dc
#
_cell.length_a   1.000
_cell.length_b   1.000
_cell.length_c   1.000
_cell.angle_alpha   90.00
_cell.angle_beta   90.00
_cell.angle_gamma   90.00
#
_symmetry.space_group_name_H-M   'P 1'
#
loop_
_entity.id
_entity.type
_entity.pdbx_description
1 polymer ?
#
loop_
_entity_poly.entity_id
_entity_poly.type
_entity_poly.pdbx_seq_one_letter_code
_entity_poly.pdbx_strand_id
1 'polypeptide(L)'
;MAKAKKSIFENPILSTKVKSANTKIFPEGALGYFLGPTLALLANSILAGYFNRYMQDVLGIGSSWAKTFFTWLPVISVIFVVLGNILVGRLMDRSRTKAGKARPLILLSIPISILALLMLFVFTPFSQATSAKGTQMTALVLIAIGYNLWFAVAYPFYYTSHASLVNLSTRNSKDRSLLATISNATSLAAVGLCSMILPFFLGMLFVNQKDASGNILTDPNGVAIIDAQASFNNWKIF
;
A
#
# COMPACT_ATOMS: atom_id res chain seq x y z
N MET A 1 10.68 -18.75 -40.50
CA MET A 1 10.24 -17.46 -39.94
C MET A 1 10.01 -17.63 -38.44
N ALA A 2 10.90 -17.13 -37.58
CA ALA A 2 10.76 -17.20 -36.14
C ALA A 2 9.62 -16.26 -35.72
N LYS A 3 8.59 -16.81 -35.06
CA LYS A 3 7.55 -15.99 -34.43
C LYS A 3 8.20 -15.12 -33.34
N ALA A 4 8.27 -13.82 -33.57
CA ALA A 4 8.74 -12.88 -32.56
C ALA A 4 7.96 -13.13 -31.25
N LYS A 5 8.67 -13.38 -30.14
CA LYS A 5 8.07 -13.51 -28.81
C LYS A 5 7.29 -12.23 -28.54
N LYS A 6 5.96 -12.35 -28.48
CA LYS A 6 5.09 -11.23 -28.08
C LYS A 6 5.45 -10.80 -26.65
N SER A 7 5.71 -9.52 -26.47
CA SER A 7 5.88 -8.94 -25.13
C SER A 7 4.65 -9.24 -24.28
N ILE A 8 4.83 -9.40 -22.96
CA ILE A 8 3.74 -9.56 -21.99
C ILE A 8 2.70 -8.43 -22.16
N PHE A 9 3.14 -7.23 -22.48
CA PHE A 9 2.29 -6.05 -22.72
C PHE A 9 1.55 -6.07 -24.06
N GLU A 10 1.87 -7.00 -24.94
CA GLU A 10 1.15 -7.24 -26.21
C GLU A 10 0.05 -8.30 -26.07
N ASN A 11 -0.12 -8.87 -24.88
CA ASN A 11 -1.15 -9.86 -24.59
C ASN A 11 -2.55 -9.22 -24.82
N PRO A 12 -3.47 -9.90 -25.55
CA PRO A 12 -4.84 -9.42 -25.75
C PRO A 12 -5.60 -9.11 -24.45
N ILE A 13 -5.26 -9.78 -23.33
CA ILE A 13 -5.84 -9.53 -22.01
C ILE A 13 -5.43 -8.14 -21.48
N LEU A 14 -4.21 -7.69 -21.78
CA LEU A 14 -3.69 -6.40 -21.34
C LEU A 14 -3.89 -5.28 -22.36
N SER A 15 -4.12 -5.62 -23.64
CA SER A 15 -4.39 -4.66 -24.70
C SER A 15 -5.88 -4.54 -24.93
N THR A 16 -6.46 -3.38 -24.68
CA THR A 16 -7.83 -3.07 -25.11
C THR A 16 -7.80 -1.92 -26.09
N LYS A 17 -8.62 -2.02 -27.12
CA LYS A 17 -8.93 -0.87 -27.99
C LYS A 17 -9.76 0.13 -27.20
N VAL A 18 -9.48 1.43 -27.34
CA VAL A 18 -10.36 2.48 -26.83
C VAL A 18 -11.71 2.32 -27.52
N LYS A 19 -12.74 2.00 -26.76
CA LYS A 19 -14.11 1.88 -27.28
C LYS A 19 -14.71 3.28 -27.33
N SER A 20 -15.23 3.66 -28.47
CA SER A 20 -16.06 4.87 -28.62
C SER A 20 -17.50 4.64 -28.20
N ALA A 21 -17.90 3.41 -27.95
CA ALA A 21 -19.22 3.00 -27.52
C ALA A 21 -19.45 3.20 -26.04
N ASN A 22 -20.69 3.23 -25.59
CA ASN A 22 -21.11 3.42 -24.22
C ASN A 22 -20.38 2.45 -23.28
N THR A 23 -19.80 3.00 -22.21
CA THR A 23 -19.15 2.21 -21.17
C THR A 23 -20.21 1.40 -20.42
N LYS A 24 -20.03 0.10 -20.34
CA LYS A 24 -20.89 -0.75 -19.51
C LYS A 24 -20.52 -0.52 -18.04
N ILE A 25 -21.46 -0.03 -17.25
CA ILE A 25 -21.27 0.16 -15.80
C ILE A 25 -20.85 -1.17 -15.16
N PHE A 26 -21.42 -2.27 -15.62
CA PHE A 26 -21.07 -3.61 -15.21
C PHE A 26 -20.61 -4.42 -16.43
N PRO A 27 -19.42 -5.08 -16.41
CA PRO A 27 -18.49 -5.23 -15.27
C PRO A 27 -17.40 -4.14 -15.17
N GLU A 28 -17.24 -3.26 -16.18
CA GLU A 28 -16.09 -2.35 -16.30
C GLU A 28 -16.02 -1.36 -15.12
N GLY A 29 -17.13 -0.69 -14.82
CA GLY A 29 -17.19 0.28 -13.72
C GLY A 29 -17.07 -0.40 -12.36
N ALA A 30 -17.86 -1.44 -12.12
CA ALA A 30 -17.92 -2.11 -10.81
C ALA A 30 -16.63 -2.86 -10.49
N LEU A 31 -16.07 -3.64 -11.41
CA LEU A 31 -14.88 -4.45 -11.15
C LEU A 31 -13.59 -3.65 -11.35
N GLY A 32 -13.48 -2.92 -12.46
CA GLY A 32 -12.26 -2.24 -12.85
C GLY A 32 -12.01 -0.92 -12.12
N TYR A 33 -13.07 -0.16 -11.85
CA TYR A 33 -12.97 1.19 -11.28
C TYR A 33 -13.46 1.32 -9.83
N PHE A 34 -14.17 0.32 -9.31
CA PHE A 34 -14.62 0.31 -7.92
C PHE A 34 -13.91 -0.77 -7.11
N LEU A 35 -14.19 -2.05 -7.36
CA LEU A 35 -13.72 -3.14 -6.48
C LEU A 35 -12.18 -3.26 -6.45
N GLY A 36 -11.54 -3.28 -7.63
CA GLY A 36 -10.08 -3.39 -7.71
C GLY A 36 -9.35 -2.26 -6.97
N PRO A 37 -9.65 -0.98 -7.28
CA PRO A 37 -9.06 0.14 -6.57
C PRO A 37 -9.41 0.19 -5.08
N THR A 38 -10.62 -0.21 -4.68
CA THR A 38 -10.99 -0.26 -3.25
C THR A 38 -10.03 -1.14 -2.47
N LEU A 39 -9.72 -2.35 -2.96
CA LEU A 39 -8.80 -3.26 -2.30
C LEU A 39 -7.37 -2.70 -2.21
N ALA A 40 -6.88 -2.08 -3.27
CA ALA A 40 -5.55 -1.47 -3.28
C ALA A 40 -5.44 -0.25 -2.35
N LEU A 41 -6.48 0.59 -2.31
CA LEU A 41 -6.55 1.74 -1.41
C LEU A 41 -6.73 1.31 0.05
N LEU A 42 -7.40 0.18 0.30
CA LEU A 42 -7.54 -0.39 1.64
C LEU A 42 -6.17 -0.74 2.21
N ALA A 43 -5.31 -1.43 1.45
CA ALA A 43 -3.94 -1.74 1.86
C ALA A 43 -3.14 -0.46 2.18
N ASN A 44 -3.27 0.58 1.35
CA ASN A 44 -2.63 1.88 1.62
C ASN A 44 -3.16 2.55 2.88
N SER A 45 -4.47 2.47 3.14
CA SER A 45 -5.10 3.05 4.34
C SER A 45 -4.65 2.33 5.62
N ILE A 46 -4.47 1.01 5.56
CA ILE A 46 -3.91 0.21 6.65
C ILE A 46 -2.50 0.70 7.00
N LEU A 47 -1.64 0.78 6.00
CA LEU A 47 -0.26 1.24 6.22
C LEU A 47 -0.21 2.69 6.70
N ALA A 48 -0.98 3.58 6.11
CA ALA A 48 -0.98 4.99 6.51
C ALA A 48 -1.51 5.20 7.95
N GLY A 49 -2.53 4.43 8.36
CA GLY A 49 -3.18 4.62 9.65
C GLY A 49 -2.50 3.89 10.82
N TYR A 50 -1.97 2.70 10.58
CA TYR A 50 -1.56 1.80 11.68
C TYR A 50 -0.08 1.42 11.68
N PHE A 51 0.66 1.77 10.65
CA PHE A 51 2.09 1.45 10.58
C PHE A 51 2.89 2.13 11.69
N ASN A 52 2.55 3.36 12.08
CA ASN A 52 3.19 4.03 13.20
C ASN A 52 2.96 3.27 14.52
N ARG A 53 1.74 2.78 14.73
CA ARG A 53 1.42 1.97 15.92
C ARG A 53 2.19 0.65 15.94
N TYR A 54 2.28 -0.03 14.79
CA TYR A 54 3.12 -1.21 14.64
C TYR A 54 4.58 -0.95 15.03
N MET A 55 5.15 0.16 14.56
CA MET A 55 6.53 0.52 14.88
C MET A 55 6.76 0.81 16.37
N GLN A 56 5.79 1.46 17.02
CA GLN A 56 5.91 1.86 18.43
C GLN A 56 5.61 0.71 19.38
N ASP A 57 4.52 -0.01 19.14
CA ASP A 57 3.98 -0.99 20.08
C ASP A 57 4.59 -2.40 19.86
N VAL A 58 4.88 -2.75 18.60
CA VAL A 58 5.37 -4.09 18.26
C VAL A 58 6.89 -4.14 18.15
N LEU A 59 7.50 -3.24 17.40
CA LEU A 59 8.96 -3.22 17.31
C LEU A 59 9.61 -2.65 18.57
N GLY A 60 8.85 -1.88 19.37
CA GLY A 60 9.32 -1.44 20.70
C GLY A 60 10.67 -0.72 20.69
N ILE A 61 11.05 -0.08 19.58
CA ILE A 61 12.29 0.68 19.48
C ILE A 61 12.12 1.96 20.31
N GLY A 62 12.19 1.78 21.62
CA GLY A 62 11.80 2.78 22.61
C GLY A 62 12.84 3.88 22.91
N SER A 63 13.97 3.92 22.19
CA SER A 63 14.94 5.00 22.36
C SER A 63 14.39 6.33 21.84
N SER A 64 14.75 7.44 22.50
CA SER A 64 14.29 8.78 22.14
C SER A 64 14.57 9.14 20.68
N TRP A 65 15.72 8.72 20.15
CA TRP A 65 16.10 8.97 18.76
C TRP A 65 15.27 8.17 17.75
N ALA A 66 14.82 6.96 18.09
CA ALA A 66 13.96 6.18 17.21
C ALA A 66 12.55 6.78 17.11
N LYS A 67 12.02 7.31 18.21
CA LYS A 67 10.76 8.07 18.19
C LYS A 67 10.87 9.28 17.28
N THR A 68 11.98 10.01 17.36
CA THR A 68 12.28 11.13 16.46
C THR A 68 12.33 10.68 15.00
N PHE A 69 13.01 9.56 14.71
CA PHE A 69 13.07 9.00 13.36
C PHE A 69 11.67 8.70 12.81
N PHE A 70 10.79 8.03 13.57
CA PHE A 70 9.44 7.69 13.11
C PHE A 70 8.55 8.91 12.91
N THR A 71 8.78 9.98 13.66
CA THR A 71 8.08 11.25 13.47
C THR A 71 8.52 11.94 12.17
N TRP A 72 9.82 11.94 11.88
CA TRP A 72 10.38 12.61 10.71
C TRP A 72 10.31 11.79 9.43
N LEU A 73 10.26 10.47 9.52
CA LEU A 73 10.20 9.59 8.35
C LEU A 73 9.07 9.96 7.38
N PRO A 74 7.79 10.11 7.79
CA PRO A 74 6.73 10.54 6.90
C PRO A 74 6.97 11.93 6.31
N VAL A 75 7.48 12.87 7.11
CA VAL A 75 7.73 14.25 6.68
C VAL A 75 8.78 14.31 5.57
N ILE A 76 9.91 13.64 5.76
CA ILE A 76 10.98 13.57 4.76
C ILE A 76 10.50 12.81 3.51
N SER A 77 9.71 11.76 3.71
CA SER A 77 9.17 10.94 2.63
C SER A 77 8.26 11.71 1.68
N VAL A 78 7.64 12.82 2.11
CA VAL A 78 6.83 13.67 1.22
C VAL A 78 7.62 14.11 -0.02
N ILE A 79 8.91 14.44 0.15
CA ILE A 79 9.77 14.84 -0.98
C ILE A 79 9.88 13.70 -1.98
N PHE A 80 10.12 12.47 -1.51
CA PHE A 80 10.21 11.29 -2.38
C PHE A 80 8.87 10.94 -3.03
N VAL A 81 7.74 11.13 -2.32
CA VAL A 81 6.39 10.96 -2.87
C VAL A 81 6.13 11.92 -4.02
N VAL A 82 6.49 13.19 -3.88
CA VAL A 82 6.37 14.17 -4.97
C VAL A 82 7.23 13.77 -6.17
N LEU A 83 8.48 13.40 -5.95
CA LEU A 83 9.38 12.93 -7.01
C LEU A 83 8.84 11.66 -7.68
N GLY A 84 8.30 10.73 -6.92
CA GLY A 84 7.66 9.52 -7.43
C GLY A 84 6.48 9.81 -8.35
N ASN A 85 5.59 10.72 -7.96
CA ASN A 85 4.46 11.13 -8.80
C ASN A 85 4.93 11.80 -10.10
N ILE A 86 5.94 12.66 -10.05
CA ILE A 86 6.53 13.29 -11.25
C ILE A 86 7.15 12.22 -12.15
N LEU A 87 7.86 11.25 -11.57
CA LEU A 87 8.46 10.15 -12.32
C LEU A 87 7.40 9.33 -13.05
N VAL A 88 6.33 8.94 -12.36
CA VAL A 88 5.21 8.18 -12.95
C VAL A 88 4.57 8.96 -14.10
N GLY A 89 4.32 10.25 -13.92
CA GLY A 89 3.80 11.11 -14.99
C GLY A 89 4.69 11.11 -16.23
N ARG A 90 6.00 11.29 -16.05
CA ARG A 90 6.96 11.26 -17.15
C ARG A 90 7.07 9.89 -17.84
N LEU A 91 7.03 8.81 -17.06
CA LEU A 91 7.05 7.45 -17.61
C LEU A 91 5.78 7.18 -18.42
N MET A 92 4.62 7.64 -17.94
CA MET A 92 3.34 7.51 -18.64
C MET A 92 3.37 8.26 -19.98
N ASP A 93 3.89 9.48 -20.01
CA ASP A 93 3.97 10.28 -21.23
C ASP A 93 4.91 9.65 -22.28
N ARG A 94 6.00 9.05 -21.84
CA ARG A 94 6.95 8.35 -22.71
C ARG A 94 6.50 6.96 -23.14
N SER A 95 5.57 6.35 -22.42
CA SER A 95 5.12 4.99 -22.69
C SER A 95 4.37 4.92 -24.04
N ARG A 96 4.87 4.09 -24.94
CA ARG A 96 4.28 3.80 -26.27
C ARG A 96 3.96 2.32 -26.44
N THR A 97 3.54 1.67 -25.36
CA THR A 97 3.24 0.23 -25.39
C THR A 97 1.89 -0.02 -26.05
N LYS A 98 1.75 -1.20 -26.67
CA LYS A 98 0.46 -1.63 -27.25
C LYS A 98 -0.63 -1.84 -26.18
N ALA A 99 -0.25 -2.04 -24.92
CA ALA A 99 -1.16 -2.13 -23.77
C ALA A 99 -1.67 -0.76 -23.28
N GLY A 100 -1.22 0.33 -23.86
CA GLY A 100 -1.53 1.68 -23.46
C GLY A 100 -0.49 2.28 -22.53
N LYS A 101 -0.72 3.52 -22.05
CA LYS A 101 0.24 4.27 -21.25
C LYS A 101 0.23 3.90 -19.76
N ALA A 102 -0.95 3.67 -19.19
CA ALA A 102 -1.12 3.49 -17.74
C ALA A 102 -1.03 2.03 -17.28
N ARG A 103 -1.54 1.06 -18.05
CA ARG A 103 -1.60 -0.35 -17.66
C ARG A 103 -0.26 -0.99 -17.33
N PRO A 104 0.82 -0.77 -18.09
CA PRO A 104 2.13 -1.33 -17.77
C PRO A 104 2.65 -0.86 -16.40
N LEU A 105 2.35 0.38 -16.03
CA LEU A 105 2.78 0.95 -14.75
C LEU A 105 1.98 0.36 -13.59
N ILE A 106 0.67 0.15 -13.76
CA ILE A 106 -0.15 -0.56 -12.77
C ILE A 106 0.39 -1.99 -12.56
N LEU A 107 0.72 -2.70 -13.65
CA LEU A 107 1.30 -4.04 -13.53
C LEU A 107 2.65 -4.01 -12.83
N LEU A 108 3.48 -3.02 -13.10
CA LEU A 108 4.79 -2.85 -12.46
C LEU A 108 4.67 -2.49 -10.97
N SER A 109 3.58 -1.85 -10.55
CA SER A 109 3.36 -1.54 -9.13
C SER A 109 3.24 -2.81 -8.27
N ILE A 110 2.75 -3.93 -8.82
CA ILE A 110 2.54 -5.18 -8.08
C ILE A 110 3.85 -5.73 -7.48
N PRO A 111 4.90 -6.05 -8.27
CA PRO A 111 6.14 -6.57 -7.70
C PRO A 111 6.84 -5.55 -6.78
N ILE A 112 6.72 -4.26 -7.06
CA ILE A 112 7.27 -3.22 -6.20
C ILE A 112 6.54 -3.18 -4.86
N SER A 113 5.21 -3.30 -4.86
CA SER A 113 4.40 -3.38 -3.64
C SER A 113 4.76 -4.60 -2.80
N ILE A 114 4.90 -5.77 -3.42
CA ILE A 114 5.31 -7.00 -2.74
C ILE A 114 6.69 -6.81 -2.10
N LEU A 115 7.65 -6.26 -2.83
CA LEU A 115 8.99 -6.02 -2.29
C LEU A 115 8.97 -5.03 -1.11
N ALA A 116 8.16 -3.96 -1.21
CA ALA A 116 7.99 -3.00 -0.13
C ALA A 116 7.44 -3.66 1.14
N LEU A 117 6.38 -4.47 1.02
CA LEU A 117 5.79 -5.19 2.14
C LEU A 117 6.74 -6.22 2.75
N LEU A 118 7.49 -6.96 1.92
CA LEU A 118 8.53 -7.88 2.39
C LEU A 118 9.60 -7.14 3.19
N MET A 119 10.04 -5.97 2.74
CA MET A 119 11.01 -5.15 3.47
C MET A 119 10.45 -4.67 4.81
N LEU A 120 9.18 -4.22 4.84
CA LEU A 120 8.57 -3.67 6.05
C LEU A 120 8.30 -4.73 7.13
N PHE A 121 7.83 -5.92 6.74
CA PHE A 121 7.31 -6.89 7.69
C PHE A 121 8.14 -8.18 7.80
N VAL A 122 8.74 -8.65 6.70
CA VAL A 122 9.43 -9.95 6.67
C VAL A 122 10.94 -9.79 6.94
N PHE A 123 11.59 -8.89 6.22
CA PHE A 123 13.05 -8.70 6.33
C PHE A 123 13.46 -7.84 7.52
N THR A 124 12.55 -6.98 8.02
CA THR A 124 12.83 -6.20 9.22
C THR A 124 12.98 -7.12 10.42
N PRO A 125 14.14 -7.13 11.09
CA PRO A 125 14.35 -7.98 12.27
C PRO A 125 13.50 -7.48 13.45
N PHE A 126 13.04 -8.40 14.28
CA PHE A 126 12.44 -8.04 15.56
C PHE A 126 13.47 -7.28 16.40
N SER A 127 13.11 -6.11 16.86
CA SER A 127 14.02 -5.21 17.54
C SER A 127 13.28 -4.49 18.66
N GLN A 128 13.80 -4.61 19.87
CA GLN A 128 13.32 -3.88 21.06
C GLN A 128 14.37 -2.89 21.56
N ALA A 129 14.01 -2.06 22.53
CA ALA A 129 14.92 -1.11 23.16
C ALA A 129 16.17 -1.80 23.77
N THR A 130 16.05 -3.06 24.19
CA THR A 130 17.11 -3.90 24.75
C THR A 130 17.96 -4.60 23.68
N SER A 131 17.55 -4.56 22.42
CA SER A 131 18.28 -5.22 21.32
C SER A 131 19.60 -4.50 21.02
N ALA A 132 20.57 -5.24 20.44
CA ALA A 132 21.83 -4.66 20.01
C ALA A 132 21.61 -3.49 19.04
N LYS A 133 22.42 -2.43 19.17
CA LYS A 133 22.32 -1.21 18.34
C LYS A 133 22.35 -1.52 16.83
N GLY A 134 23.14 -2.52 16.40
CA GLY A 134 23.21 -2.96 15.02
C GLY A 134 21.88 -3.49 14.51
N THR A 135 21.17 -4.30 15.29
CA THR A 135 19.85 -4.85 14.95
C THR A 135 18.81 -3.72 14.84
N GLN A 136 18.83 -2.78 15.81
CA GLN A 136 17.94 -1.62 15.76
C GLN A 136 18.18 -0.77 14.50
N MET A 137 19.45 -0.49 14.18
CA MET A 137 19.80 0.29 12.98
C MET A 137 19.38 -0.43 11.69
N THR A 138 19.60 -1.74 11.60
CA THR A 138 19.16 -2.54 10.45
C THR A 138 17.64 -2.48 10.28
N ALA A 139 16.88 -2.61 11.38
CA ALA A 139 15.42 -2.49 11.34
C ALA A 139 14.98 -1.12 10.81
N LEU A 140 15.58 -0.03 11.32
CA LEU A 140 15.22 1.33 10.88
C LEU A 140 15.57 1.59 9.42
N VAL A 141 16.70 1.12 8.93
CA VAL A 141 17.10 1.25 7.51
C VAL A 141 16.12 0.50 6.62
N LEU A 142 15.78 -0.75 6.96
CA LEU A 142 14.81 -1.54 6.18
C LEU A 142 13.42 -0.91 6.20
N ILE A 143 12.98 -0.38 7.34
CA ILE A 143 11.73 0.37 7.45
C ILE A 143 11.76 1.62 6.58
N ALA A 144 12.85 2.42 6.61
CA ALA A 144 12.97 3.62 5.80
C ALA A 144 12.89 3.30 4.30
N ILE A 145 13.59 2.25 3.86
CA ILE A 145 13.58 1.82 2.45
C ILE A 145 12.19 1.29 2.08
N GLY A 146 11.63 0.37 2.85
CA GLY A 146 10.33 -0.23 2.59
C GLY A 146 9.20 0.80 2.58
N TYR A 147 9.20 1.75 3.53
CA TYR A 147 8.25 2.84 3.61
C TYR A 147 8.30 3.72 2.36
N ASN A 148 9.48 4.17 1.95
CA ASN A 148 9.62 4.99 0.76
C ASN A 148 9.34 4.19 -0.52
N LEU A 149 9.70 2.91 -0.59
CA LEU A 149 9.36 2.06 -1.72
C LEU A 149 7.84 1.91 -1.88
N TRP A 150 7.09 1.83 -0.77
CA TRP A 150 5.63 1.82 -0.80
C TRP A 150 5.06 3.18 -1.18
N PHE A 151 5.30 4.22 -0.37
CA PHE A 151 4.62 5.50 -0.52
C PHE A 151 5.14 6.36 -1.67
N ALA A 152 6.43 6.28 -1.99
CA ALA A 152 7.03 7.10 -3.04
C ALA A 152 7.11 6.41 -4.40
N VAL A 153 7.02 5.07 -4.46
CA VAL A 153 7.14 4.33 -5.73
C VAL A 153 5.90 3.50 -6.00
N ALA A 154 5.63 2.45 -5.23
CA ALA A 154 4.57 1.49 -5.52
C ALA A 154 3.19 2.16 -5.60
N TYR A 155 2.84 2.94 -4.60
CA TYR A 155 1.55 3.61 -4.53
C TYR A 155 1.34 4.65 -5.65
N PRO A 156 2.29 5.56 -5.97
CA PRO A 156 2.20 6.44 -7.13
C PRO A 156 2.08 5.69 -8.46
N PHE A 157 2.84 4.61 -8.66
CA PHE A 157 2.74 3.78 -9.87
C PHE A 157 1.33 3.20 -10.05
N TYR A 158 0.70 2.78 -8.98
CA TYR A 158 -0.67 2.31 -9.00
C TYR A 158 -1.67 3.46 -9.13
N TYR A 159 -1.70 4.38 -8.16
CA TYR A 159 -2.76 5.36 -8.00
C TYR A 159 -2.80 6.38 -9.14
N THR A 160 -1.66 6.98 -9.49
CA THR A 160 -1.58 7.98 -10.58
C THR A 160 -1.90 7.35 -11.92
N SER A 161 -1.43 6.12 -12.16
CA SER A 161 -1.74 5.40 -13.40
C SER A 161 -3.21 5.00 -13.46
N HIS A 162 -3.82 4.57 -12.36
CA HIS A 162 -5.24 4.23 -12.30
C HIS A 162 -6.13 5.47 -12.51
N ALA A 163 -5.82 6.58 -11.86
CA ALA A 163 -6.53 7.85 -12.04
C ALA A 163 -6.49 8.31 -13.52
N SER A 164 -5.36 8.11 -14.17
CA SER A 164 -5.21 8.45 -15.60
C SER A 164 -6.01 7.53 -16.53
N LEU A 165 -6.28 6.27 -16.12
CA LEU A 165 -7.11 5.35 -16.90
C LEU A 165 -8.52 5.88 -17.13
N VAL A 166 -9.11 6.60 -16.18
CA VAL A 166 -10.43 7.22 -16.32
C VAL A 166 -10.49 8.07 -17.58
N ASN A 167 -9.45 8.90 -17.80
CA ASN A 167 -9.35 9.78 -18.96
C ASN A 167 -9.00 9.04 -20.26
N LEU A 168 -8.29 7.93 -20.15
CA LEU A 168 -7.82 7.15 -21.30
C LEU A 168 -8.82 6.07 -21.76
N SER A 169 -9.81 5.73 -20.94
CA SER A 169 -10.72 4.61 -21.18
C SER A 169 -11.80 4.91 -22.20
N THR A 170 -12.30 6.13 -22.26
CA THR A 170 -13.40 6.50 -23.15
C THR A 170 -13.26 7.91 -23.69
N ARG A 171 -13.75 8.13 -24.91
CA ARG A 171 -13.84 9.46 -25.53
C ARG A 171 -15.17 10.16 -25.20
N ASN A 172 -16.16 9.42 -24.71
CA ASN A 172 -17.46 9.98 -24.34
C ASN A 172 -17.35 10.73 -23.01
N SER A 173 -17.74 11.98 -22.98
CA SER A 173 -17.68 12.85 -21.79
C SER A 173 -18.58 12.33 -20.65
N LYS A 174 -19.78 11.84 -20.96
CA LYS A 174 -20.72 11.29 -19.96
C LYS A 174 -20.16 10.04 -19.28
N ASP A 175 -19.63 9.12 -20.08
CA ASP A 175 -19.04 7.88 -19.57
C ASP A 175 -17.78 8.17 -18.73
N ARG A 176 -16.97 9.17 -19.13
CA ARG A 176 -15.82 9.62 -18.37
C ARG A 176 -16.22 10.18 -17.03
N SER A 177 -17.25 11.03 -17.00
CA SER A 177 -17.78 11.58 -15.75
C SER A 177 -18.28 10.47 -14.81
N LEU A 178 -19.01 9.48 -15.35
CA LEU A 178 -19.48 8.34 -14.58
C LEU A 178 -18.34 7.51 -14.00
N LEU A 179 -17.32 7.18 -14.80
CA LEU A 179 -16.14 6.44 -14.32
C LEU A 179 -15.35 7.24 -13.29
N ALA A 180 -15.24 8.57 -13.43
CA ALA A 180 -14.62 9.44 -12.45
C ALA A 180 -15.39 9.41 -11.12
N THR A 181 -16.72 9.48 -11.17
CA THR A 181 -17.57 9.39 -9.98
C THR A 181 -17.42 8.04 -9.27
N ILE A 182 -17.42 6.94 -10.02
CA ILE A 182 -17.19 5.59 -9.49
C ILE A 182 -15.81 5.50 -8.86
N SER A 183 -14.76 6.00 -9.52
CA SER A 183 -13.39 5.99 -9.01
C SER A 183 -13.23 6.84 -7.74
N ASN A 184 -13.92 7.98 -7.64
CA ASN A 184 -13.92 8.80 -6.42
C ASN A 184 -14.68 8.12 -5.28
N ALA A 185 -15.82 7.48 -5.56
CA ALA A 185 -16.56 6.67 -4.59
C ALA A 185 -15.72 5.54 -4.01
N THR A 186 -14.81 4.98 -4.79
CA THR A 186 -13.82 3.98 -4.36
C THR A 186 -12.95 4.46 -3.21
N SER A 187 -12.46 5.69 -3.29
CA SER A 187 -11.60 6.27 -2.25
C SER A 187 -12.37 6.41 -0.92
N LEU A 188 -13.62 6.87 -0.98
CA LEU A 188 -14.50 6.95 0.19
C LEU A 188 -14.84 5.57 0.76
N ALA A 189 -15.14 4.61 -0.13
CA ALA A 189 -15.42 3.24 0.27
C ALA A 189 -14.20 2.59 0.95
N ALA A 190 -13.00 2.78 0.42
CA ALA A 190 -11.77 2.24 1.01
C ALA A 190 -11.51 2.79 2.41
N VAL A 191 -11.65 4.10 2.61
CA VAL A 191 -11.49 4.75 3.92
C VAL A 191 -12.56 4.26 4.89
N GLY A 192 -13.83 4.22 4.45
CA GLY A 192 -14.96 3.75 5.28
C GLY A 192 -14.80 2.29 5.69
N LEU A 193 -14.47 1.40 4.75
CA LEU A 193 -14.20 -0.02 5.02
C LEU A 193 -12.99 -0.19 5.94
N CYS A 194 -11.92 0.57 5.72
CA CYS A 194 -10.76 0.54 6.58
C CYS A 194 -11.13 0.90 8.03
N SER A 195 -11.87 1.98 8.23
CA SER A 195 -12.28 2.44 9.57
C SER A 195 -13.20 1.44 10.27
N MET A 196 -14.00 0.68 9.52
CA MET A 196 -14.96 -0.29 10.06
C MET A 196 -14.30 -1.65 10.33
N ILE A 197 -13.49 -2.14 9.39
CA ILE A 197 -12.95 -3.50 9.42
C ILE A 197 -11.66 -3.57 10.24
N LEU A 198 -10.83 -2.54 10.21
CA LEU A 198 -9.53 -2.54 10.86
C LEU A 198 -9.55 -2.72 12.37
N PRO A 199 -10.43 -2.07 13.15
CA PRO A 199 -10.49 -2.32 14.59
C PRO A 199 -10.70 -3.79 14.94
N PHE A 200 -11.43 -4.52 14.08
CA PHE A 200 -11.64 -5.96 14.23
C PHE A 200 -10.34 -6.76 13.99
N PHE A 201 -9.60 -6.43 12.93
CA PHE A 201 -8.31 -7.08 12.66
C PHE A 201 -7.20 -6.68 13.65
N LEU A 202 -7.27 -5.49 14.24
CA LEU A 202 -6.29 -5.06 15.23
C LEU A 202 -6.23 -6.00 16.45
N GLY A 203 -7.38 -6.54 16.87
CA GLY A 203 -7.44 -7.53 17.93
C GLY A 203 -6.74 -8.86 17.58
N MET A 204 -6.59 -9.16 16.28
CA MET A 204 -5.84 -10.33 15.80
C MET A 204 -4.35 -10.03 15.62
N LEU A 205 -4.02 -8.79 15.24
CA LEU A 205 -2.66 -8.37 14.97
C LEU A 205 -1.88 -8.00 16.23
N PHE A 206 -2.55 -7.36 17.20
CA PHE A 206 -1.97 -7.00 18.48
C PHE A 206 -2.41 -8.00 19.55
N VAL A 207 -1.49 -8.83 20.00
CA VAL A 207 -1.73 -9.81 21.04
C VAL A 207 -1.43 -9.17 22.40
N ASN A 208 -2.36 -9.30 23.34
CA ASN A 208 -2.15 -8.83 24.72
C ASN A 208 -1.40 -9.87 25.54
N GLN A 209 -0.47 -9.40 26.38
CA GLN A 209 0.17 -10.26 27.39
C GLN A 209 -0.87 -10.78 28.39
N LYS A 210 -0.72 -12.05 28.76
CA LYS A 210 -1.57 -12.69 29.77
C LYS A 210 -0.73 -13.20 30.92
N ASP A 211 -1.29 -13.15 32.12
CA ASP A 211 -0.72 -13.80 33.28
C ASP A 211 -0.86 -15.34 33.22
N ALA A 212 -0.31 -16.03 34.21
CA ALA A 212 -0.42 -17.49 34.33
C ALA A 212 -1.87 -17.98 34.48
N SER A 213 -2.80 -17.11 34.87
CA SER A 213 -4.23 -17.37 35.04
C SER A 213 -5.04 -17.05 33.79
N GLY A 214 -4.40 -16.54 32.71
CA GLY A 214 -5.04 -16.19 31.45
C GLY A 214 -5.66 -14.79 31.39
N ASN A 215 -5.50 -13.97 32.45
CA ASN A 215 -5.99 -12.59 32.48
C ASN A 215 -5.05 -11.67 31.70
N ILE A 216 -5.60 -10.65 31.07
CA ILE A 216 -4.81 -9.65 30.34
C ILE A 216 -4.05 -8.79 31.36
N LEU A 217 -2.75 -8.69 31.18
CA LEU A 217 -1.90 -7.77 31.95
C LEU A 217 -2.14 -6.34 31.49
N THR A 218 -2.33 -5.44 32.47
CA THR A 218 -2.52 -4.01 32.21
C THR A 218 -1.41 -3.18 32.87
N ASP A 219 -1.10 -2.04 32.29
CA ASP A 219 -0.21 -1.05 32.88
C ASP A 219 -0.91 -0.33 34.06
N PRO A 220 -0.20 0.52 34.83
CA PRO A 220 -0.79 1.30 35.91
C PRO A 220 -1.96 2.21 35.50
N ASN A 221 -2.11 2.51 34.21
CA ASN A 221 -3.19 3.32 33.66
C ASN A 221 -4.37 2.46 33.16
N GLY A 222 -4.33 1.14 33.35
CA GLY A 222 -5.37 0.22 32.92
C GLY A 222 -5.32 -0.15 31.43
N VAL A 223 -4.24 0.20 30.72
CA VAL A 223 -4.07 -0.14 29.28
C VAL A 223 -3.44 -1.52 29.17
N ALA A 224 -4.00 -2.36 28.29
CA ALA A 224 -3.48 -3.71 28.06
C ALA A 224 -2.04 -3.67 27.53
N ILE A 225 -1.16 -4.46 28.13
CA ILE A 225 0.25 -4.59 27.71
C ILE A 225 0.29 -5.53 26.50
N ILE A 226 0.93 -5.08 25.41
CA ILE A 226 1.04 -5.85 24.19
C ILE A 226 2.22 -6.84 24.26
N ASP A 227 1.97 -8.09 23.89
CA ASP A 227 3.01 -9.05 23.59
C ASP A 227 3.64 -8.70 22.23
N ALA A 228 4.77 -8.04 22.29
CA ALA A 228 5.45 -7.53 21.10
C ALA A 228 5.90 -8.66 20.16
N GLN A 229 6.39 -9.79 20.71
CA GLN A 229 6.89 -10.91 19.88
C GLN A 229 5.75 -11.65 19.18
N ALA A 230 4.67 -11.95 19.89
CA ALA A 230 3.50 -12.60 19.32
C ALA A 230 2.85 -11.69 18.27
N SER A 231 2.71 -10.41 18.57
CA SER A 231 2.18 -9.42 17.62
C SER A 231 3.06 -9.28 16.37
N PHE A 232 4.38 -9.24 16.52
CA PHE A 232 5.30 -9.20 15.39
C PHE A 232 5.14 -10.39 14.46
N ASN A 233 4.98 -11.59 15.00
CA ASN A 233 4.75 -12.79 14.20
C ASN A 233 3.41 -12.73 13.45
N ASN A 234 2.35 -12.23 14.11
CA ASN A 234 1.05 -12.05 13.46
C ASN A 234 1.11 -11.04 12.30
N TRP A 235 1.84 -9.93 12.46
CA TRP A 235 2.03 -8.96 11.39
C TRP A 235 2.79 -9.48 10.18
N LYS A 236 3.65 -10.48 10.36
CA LYS A 236 4.35 -11.15 9.23
C LYS A 236 3.44 -12.05 8.40
N ILE A 237 2.42 -12.62 9.04
CA ILE A 237 1.51 -13.58 8.39
C ILE A 237 0.37 -12.84 7.66
N PHE A 238 -0.04 -11.69 8.19
CA PHE A 238 -1.11 -10.86 7.63
C PHE A 238 -0.65 -10.12 6.37
#